data_de7084b3a7f1b05c92ad34468e325153
#
_entry.id   de7084b3a7f1b05c92ad34468e325153
#
_cell.length_a   1.000
_cell.length_b   1.000
_cell.length_c   1.000
_cell.angle_alpha   90.00
_cell.angle_beta   90.00
_cell.angle_gamma   90.00
#
_symmetry.space_group_name_H-M   'P 1'
#
loop_
_entity.id
_entity.type
_entity.pdbx_description
1 polymer ?
#
loop_
_entity_poly.entity_id
_entity_poly.type
_entity_poly.pdbx_seq_one_letter_code
_entity_poly.pdbx_strand_id
1 'polypeptide(L)'
;MKKTLLLASLFTMSIFLSCNSDDSSTDTISQNIGLSFKTPSLTALQTETPIELVFSSPTASAGSIVLQYTEQNVMHGTDYILTPSPVSNTIEIPYQSGVTEVSFTFKKRIDALENEQKSVTFTIQSVSDQSIVAKGNTTTIVSFNPIASLGGTIAAEVGGSTQPNQVFFDFSSNHQQAVPRDSWDLGFYSGNEYRVIINGSIKMAVKKLETNDITQVVSSDLSVAVGTFVAENMEYVDHPYGNISGTAIAEISANASENMVYLLNLGNEVPTTPAAAGSVNTSGEARGWMKIKIDRSSDGYKLLYAPLDATTYSEVTIPKSSSHNFSFFSLLNQQVVVVEPEKEAWDIKFSTFTNEISGYGSYFYSDFVLTNAVSGVRAYKVDENSSTTYNSFTTSDIDHSLFNTEMAKDQRVIGSNWRSTQPLELYNNVFFVLKDAAGNIYKFKFTQLQDTSTNERGFPKFEYVKL
;
A
#
# COMPACT_ATOMS: atom_id res chain seq x y z
N MET A 1 -10.92 54.71 56.15
CA MET A 1 -10.42 55.91 55.42
C MET A 1 -10.24 55.52 53.95
N LYS A 2 -11.03 56.18 53.08
CA LYS A 2 -10.69 56.59 51.69
C LYS A 2 -10.28 55.49 50.71
N LYS A 3 -10.75 55.38 49.47
CA LYS A 3 -11.74 56.10 48.64
C LYS A 3 -12.10 55.19 47.46
N THR A 4 -13.37 55.15 47.15
CA THR A 4 -13.99 54.71 45.90
C THR A 4 -13.42 55.45 44.69
N LEU A 5 -13.21 54.72 43.56
CA LEU A 5 -13.28 55.33 42.24
C LEU A 5 -14.04 54.42 41.30
N LEU A 6 -15.20 54.91 40.94
CA LEU A 6 -16.10 54.41 39.90
C LEU A 6 -15.52 54.86 38.54
N LEU A 7 -15.40 53.96 37.58
CA LEU A 7 -15.23 54.33 36.16
C LEU A 7 -16.32 53.65 35.34
N ALA A 8 -17.26 54.42 34.92
CA ALA A 8 -18.29 54.03 33.97
C ALA A 8 -17.69 53.93 32.55
N SER A 9 -17.81 52.79 31.88
CA SER A 9 -17.50 52.65 30.48
C SER A 9 -18.78 52.57 29.67
N LEU A 10 -18.89 53.50 28.78
CA LEU A 10 -19.99 53.78 27.85
C LEU A 10 -20.08 52.67 26.80
N PHE A 11 -21.19 51.95 26.74
CA PHE A 11 -21.50 50.91 25.76
C PHE A 11 -22.12 51.57 24.52
N THR A 12 -21.32 51.78 23.47
CA THR A 12 -21.82 52.22 22.17
C THR A 12 -22.26 50.98 21.36
N MET A 13 -23.55 50.86 21.18
CA MET A 13 -24.23 49.84 20.37
C MET A 13 -24.14 50.26 18.91
N SER A 14 -23.22 49.62 18.16
CA SER A 14 -23.16 49.75 16.71
C SER A 14 -24.09 48.74 16.05
N ILE A 15 -25.14 49.25 15.44
CA ILE A 15 -26.07 48.49 14.60
C ILE A 15 -25.36 48.27 13.26
N PHE A 16 -24.95 47.05 12.98
CA PHE A 16 -24.53 46.63 11.62
C PHE A 16 -25.78 46.17 10.85
N LEU A 17 -26.13 46.96 9.86
CA LEU A 17 -27.02 46.54 8.78
C LEU A 17 -26.31 45.42 7.99
N SER A 18 -26.84 44.22 8.10
CA SER A 18 -26.45 43.09 7.24
C SER A 18 -27.05 43.34 5.86
N CYS A 19 -26.23 43.66 4.89
CA CYS A 19 -26.56 43.44 3.48
C CYS A 19 -26.43 41.94 3.20
N ASN A 20 -27.57 41.32 2.91
CA ASN A 20 -27.61 40.04 2.25
C ASN A 20 -27.10 40.23 0.82
N SER A 21 -25.88 39.82 0.52
CA SER A 21 -25.46 39.49 -0.83
C SER A 21 -25.49 37.96 -0.92
N ASP A 22 -26.50 37.45 -1.61
CA ASP A 22 -26.50 36.08 -2.12
C ASP A 22 -25.35 35.98 -3.13
N ASP A 23 -24.17 35.63 -2.63
CA ASP A 23 -23.09 35.14 -3.44
C ASP A 23 -23.13 33.60 -3.33
N SER A 24 -23.96 32.99 -4.15
CA SER A 24 -23.87 31.58 -4.47
C SER A 24 -22.62 31.36 -5.32
N SER A 25 -21.45 31.49 -4.71
CA SER A 25 -20.26 30.84 -5.24
C SER A 25 -20.44 29.34 -5.03
N THR A 26 -20.99 28.67 -6.03
CA THR A 26 -20.73 27.26 -6.23
C THR A 26 -19.22 27.16 -6.43
N ASP A 27 -18.47 26.97 -5.35
CA ASP A 27 -17.14 26.37 -5.45
C ASP A 27 -17.33 24.98 -6.03
N THR A 28 -17.33 24.91 -7.36
CA THR A 28 -17.04 23.69 -8.07
C THR A 28 -15.61 23.35 -7.67
N ILE A 29 -15.45 22.45 -6.68
CA ILE A 29 -14.20 21.78 -6.43
C ILE A 29 -13.87 21.12 -7.75
N SER A 30 -12.97 21.71 -8.50
CA SER A 30 -12.41 21.13 -9.71
C SER A 30 -11.69 19.87 -9.27
N GLN A 31 -12.37 18.72 -9.35
CA GLN A 31 -11.75 17.44 -9.05
C GLN A 31 -10.68 17.20 -10.11
N ASN A 32 -9.42 17.27 -9.69
CA ASN A 32 -8.32 16.92 -10.54
C ASN A 32 -8.42 15.44 -10.95
N ILE A 33 -8.25 15.16 -12.23
CA ILE A 33 -8.16 13.80 -12.75
C ILE A 33 -6.85 13.19 -12.25
N GLY A 34 -6.91 12.07 -11.54
CA GLY A 34 -5.74 11.32 -11.12
C GLY A 34 -5.15 10.55 -12.30
N LEU A 35 -3.82 10.52 -12.43
CA LEU A 35 -3.07 9.70 -13.39
C LEU A 35 -2.09 8.82 -12.65
N SER A 36 -2.08 7.52 -12.95
CA SER A 36 -1.14 6.55 -12.38
C SER A 36 -0.76 5.47 -13.38
N PHE A 37 0.36 4.79 -13.15
CA PHE A 37 0.58 3.49 -13.79
C PHE A 37 -0.41 2.47 -13.24
N LYS A 38 -0.94 1.62 -14.13
CA LYS A 38 -1.87 0.54 -13.77
C LYS A 38 -1.18 -0.53 -12.91
N THR A 39 0.07 -0.83 -13.23
CA THR A 39 0.94 -1.76 -12.50
C THR A 39 2.20 -1.05 -12.00
N PRO A 40 2.58 -1.21 -10.73
CA PRO A 40 3.83 -0.64 -10.22
C PRO A 40 5.07 -1.45 -10.63
N SER A 41 4.91 -2.71 -11.06
CA SER A 41 6.00 -3.49 -11.67
C SER A 41 5.48 -4.47 -12.73
N LEU A 42 6.35 -4.83 -13.65
CA LEU A 42 6.11 -5.76 -14.75
C LEU A 42 7.37 -6.59 -15.02
N THR A 43 7.19 -7.84 -15.43
CA THR A 43 8.28 -8.62 -16.02
C THR A 43 8.27 -8.43 -17.53
N ALA A 44 9.41 -8.02 -18.08
CA ALA A 44 9.55 -7.80 -19.53
C ALA A 44 9.47 -9.12 -20.30
N LEU A 45 8.62 -9.18 -21.31
CA LEU A 45 8.49 -10.30 -22.21
C LEU A 45 9.37 -10.10 -23.46
N GLN A 46 9.79 -11.16 -24.12
CA GLN A 46 10.44 -11.11 -25.44
C GLN A 46 9.47 -10.66 -26.54
N THR A 47 8.18 -10.90 -26.34
CA THR A 47 7.09 -10.26 -27.07
C THR A 47 6.86 -8.84 -26.54
N GLU A 48 6.00 -8.09 -27.17
CA GLU A 48 5.65 -6.74 -26.70
C GLU A 48 4.91 -6.80 -25.38
N THR A 49 5.38 -6.02 -24.41
CA THR A 49 4.76 -5.84 -23.09
C THR A 49 4.12 -4.48 -23.06
N PRO A 50 2.79 -4.33 -23.01
CA PRO A 50 2.14 -3.05 -22.83
C PRO A 50 2.38 -2.53 -21.42
N ILE A 51 2.73 -1.25 -21.29
CA ILE A 51 2.81 -0.53 -20.01
C ILE A 51 1.66 0.47 -20.02
N GLU A 52 0.71 0.26 -19.11
CA GLU A 52 -0.57 0.95 -19.07
C GLU A 52 -0.58 2.06 -18.03
N LEU A 53 -1.13 3.23 -18.40
CA LEU A 53 -1.44 4.33 -17.50
C LEU A 53 -2.96 4.52 -17.47
N VAL A 54 -3.51 4.77 -16.28
CA VAL A 54 -4.95 4.92 -16.07
C VAL A 54 -5.26 6.30 -15.50
N PHE A 55 -6.36 6.87 -15.97
CA PHE A 55 -6.95 8.11 -15.45
C PHE A 55 -8.12 7.78 -14.53
N SER A 56 -8.28 8.52 -13.45
CA SER A 56 -9.38 8.32 -12.49
C SER A 56 -10.78 8.61 -13.07
N SER A 57 -10.83 9.34 -14.19
CA SER A 57 -12.05 9.62 -14.96
C SER A 57 -11.67 9.94 -16.40
N PRO A 58 -12.62 9.90 -17.36
CA PRO A 58 -12.35 10.22 -18.75
C PRO A 58 -11.70 11.61 -18.90
N THR A 59 -10.66 11.70 -19.72
CA THR A 59 -9.96 12.97 -20.01
C THR A 59 -10.89 13.98 -20.69
N ALA A 60 -10.84 15.24 -20.27
CA ALA A 60 -11.67 16.29 -20.84
C ALA A 60 -11.17 16.75 -22.23
N SER A 61 -9.85 16.71 -22.44
CA SER A 61 -9.17 17.17 -23.66
C SER A 61 -8.11 16.17 -24.11
N ALA A 62 -7.67 16.27 -25.34
CA ALA A 62 -6.47 15.56 -25.82
C ALA A 62 -5.21 16.24 -25.28
N GLY A 63 -4.14 15.46 -25.07
CA GLY A 63 -2.89 15.96 -24.55
C GLY A 63 -1.78 14.91 -24.64
N SER A 64 -0.72 15.11 -23.83
CA SER A 64 0.39 14.17 -23.71
C SER A 64 0.87 14.03 -22.27
N ILE A 65 1.40 12.85 -21.98
CA ILE A 65 2.10 12.49 -20.74
C ILE A 65 3.58 12.38 -21.08
N VAL A 66 4.44 13.03 -20.30
CA VAL A 66 5.89 12.86 -20.40
C VAL A 66 6.33 11.94 -19.26
N LEU A 67 6.95 10.83 -19.62
CA LEU A 67 7.57 9.89 -18.70
C LEU A 67 9.09 10.07 -18.77
N GLN A 68 9.74 10.14 -17.64
CA GLN A 68 11.19 9.96 -17.53
C GLN A 68 11.47 8.49 -17.23
N TYR A 69 12.56 7.93 -17.75
CA TYR A 69 13.01 6.61 -17.37
C TYR A 69 14.48 6.56 -16.95
N THR A 70 14.79 5.61 -16.10
CA THR A 70 16.15 5.29 -15.66
C THR A 70 16.43 3.83 -15.91
N GLU A 71 17.66 3.52 -16.28
CA GLU A 71 18.12 2.19 -16.65
C GLU A 71 19.04 1.62 -15.56
N GLN A 72 18.84 0.37 -15.23
CA GLN A 72 19.74 -0.39 -14.36
C GLN A 72 20.30 -1.59 -15.13
N ASN A 73 21.61 -1.55 -15.41
CA ASN A 73 22.34 -2.60 -16.13
C ASN A 73 21.75 -2.97 -17.51
N VAL A 74 21.05 -2.06 -18.14
CA VAL A 74 20.44 -2.22 -19.47
C VAL A 74 20.60 -0.92 -20.27
N MET A 75 20.50 -1.04 -21.62
CA MET A 75 20.61 0.09 -22.53
C MET A 75 19.50 0.03 -23.58
N HIS A 76 18.75 1.12 -23.73
CA HIS A 76 17.77 1.27 -24.81
C HIS A 76 18.41 1.12 -26.19
N GLY A 77 17.70 0.45 -27.10
CA GLY A 77 18.19 0.16 -28.46
C GLY A 77 19.05 -1.11 -28.55
N THR A 78 19.76 -1.48 -27.50
CA THR A 78 20.57 -2.70 -27.40
C THR A 78 19.80 -3.82 -26.70
N ASP A 79 19.39 -3.60 -25.45
CA ASP A 79 18.82 -4.63 -24.59
C ASP A 79 17.29 -4.66 -24.65
N TYR A 80 16.69 -3.55 -25.00
CA TYR A 80 15.25 -3.39 -25.19
C TYR A 80 14.91 -2.24 -26.14
N ILE A 81 13.65 -2.17 -26.57
CA ILE A 81 13.13 -1.06 -27.34
C ILE A 81 11.81 -0.57 -26.75
N LEU A 82 11.53 0.71 -26.95
CA LEU A 82 10.27 1.37 -26.57
C LEU A 82 9.52 1.84 -27.80
N THR A 83 8.19 1.78 -27.74
CA THR A 83 7.31 2.35 -28.76
C THR A 83 6.22 3.18 -28.05
N PRO A 84 6.16 4.51 -28.28
CA PRO A 84 7.00 5.32 -29.19
C PRO A 84 8.46 5.38 -28.73
N SER A 85 9.35 5.70 -29.68
CA SER A 85 10.79 5.81 -29.41
C SER A 85 11.08 7.00 -28.50
N PRO A 86 11.95 6.83 -27.49
CA PRO A 86 12.28 7.92 -26.56
C PRO A 86 13.19 8.97 -27.21
N VAL A 87 13.14 10.17 -26.65
CA VAL A 87 14.10 11.25 -26.92
C VAL A 87 14.90 11.48 -25.64
N SER A 88 16.21 11.26 -25.71
CA SER A 88 17.07 11.21 -24.51
C SER A 88 16.57 10.14 -23.53
N ASN A 89 16.22 10.49 -22.31
CA ASN A 89 15.67 9.60 -21.28
C ASN A 89 14.18 9.87 -20.99
N THR A 90 13.45 10.40 -21.99
CA THR A 90 12.00 10.67 -21.86
C THR A 90 11.22 10.03 -23.01
N ILE A 91 9.98 9.67 -22.72
CA ILE A 91 9.02 9.16 -23.69
C ILE A 91 7.75 10.01 -23.57
N GLU A 92 7.20 10.45 -24.69
CA GLU A 92 5.95 11.20 -24.73
C GLU A 92 4.82 10.30 -25.23
N ILE A 93 3.75 10.18 -24.42
CA ILE A 93 2.60 9.36 -24.68
C ILE A 93 1.40 10.27 -24.96
N PRO A 94 0.93 10.38 -26.21
CA PRO A 94 -0.26 11.14 -26.54
C PRO A 94 -1.52 10.45 -26.07
N TYR A 95 -2.53 11.22 -25.66
CA TYR A 95 -3.86 10.72 -25.34
C TYR A 95 -4.96 11.58 -25.98
N GLN A 96 -6.11 10.98 -26.20
CA GLN A 96 -7.29 11.65 -26.76
C GLN A 96 -8.26 12.09 -25.65
N SER A 97 -9.19 12.96 -25.98
CA SER A 97 -10.31 13.29 -25.11
C SER A 97 -11.21 12.07 -24.91
N GLY A 98 -11.73 11.89 -23.70
CA GLY A 98 -12.68 10.82 -23.34
C GLY A 98 -12.04 9.47 -23.03
N VAL A 99 -10.71 9.35 -23.00
CA VAL A 99 -10.03 8.10 -22.64
C VAL A 99 -9.83 7.98 -21.12
N THR A 100 -9.87 6.75 -20.64
CA THR A 100 -9.55 6.39 -19.25
C THR A 100 -8.23 5.64 -19.12
N GLU A 101 -7.63 5.25 -20.24
CA GLU A 101 -6.39 4.47 -20.25
C GLU A 101 -5.58 4.79 -21.51
N VAL A 102 -4.25 4.78 -21.38
CA VAL A 102 -3.29 4.84 -22.48
C VAL A 102 -2.14 3.89 -22.20
N SER A 103 -1.44 3.46 -23.24
CA SER A 103 -0.29 2.57 -23.08
C SER A 103 0.84 2.91 -24.03
N PHE A 104 2.04 2.44 -23.67
CA PHE A 104 3.18 2.35 -24.55
C PHE A 104 3.76 0.94 -24.49
N THR A 105 4.62 0.59 -25.43
CA THR A 105 5.11 -0.78 -25.55
C THR A 105 6.57 -0.89 -25.15
N PHE A 106 6.89 -1.87 -24.32
CA PHE A 106 8.22 -2.32 -23.99
C PHE A 106 8.49 -3.67 -24.62
N LYS A 107 9.64 -3.84 -25.29
CA LYS A 107 10.05 -5.13 -25.87
C LYS A 107 11.46 -5.46 -25.47
N LYS A 108 11.62 -6.51 -24.68
CA LYS A 108 12.91 -7.07 -24.30
C LYS A 108 13.61 -7.72 -25.50
N ARG A 109 14.92 -7.52 -25.65
CA ARG A 109 15.76 -8.11 -26.72
C ARG A 109 16.74 -9.13 -26.19
N ILE A 110 17.12 -9.03 -24.93
CA ILE A 110 18.03 -9.94 -24.25
C ILE A 110 17.40 -10.44 -22.94
N ASP A 111 17.87 -11.56 -22.43
CA ASP A 111 17.51 -12.04 -21.10
C ASP A 111 18.55 -11.60 -20.06
N ALA A 112 18.12 -11.44 -18.81
CA ALA A 112 19.05 -11.27 -17.71
C ALA A 112 19.78 -12.59 -17.44
N LEU A 113 21.06 -12.50 -17.09
CA LEU A 113 21.79 -13.64 -16.56
C LEU A 113 21.39 -13.88 -15.10
N GLU A 114 21.66 -15.10 -14.62
CA GLU A 114 21.47 -15.45 -13.22
C GLU A 114 22.20 -14.46 -12.31
N ASN A 115 21.51 -13.96 -11.30
CA ASN A 115 21.99 -12.92 -10.37
C ASN A 115 22.25 -11.53 -10.99
N GLU A 116 21.85 -11.28 -12.23
CA GLU A 116 21.96 -9.97 -12.87
C GLU A 116 20.64 -9.19 -12.71
N GLN A 117 20.70 -8.07 -12.00
CA GLN A 117 19.57 -7.14 -11.93
C GLN A 117 19.55 -6.27 -13.17
N LYS A 118 18.57 -6.49 -14.03
CA LYS A 118 18.29 -5.69 -15.21
C LYS A 118 16.88 -5.14 -15.11
N SER A 119 16.76 -3.81 -15.10
CA SER A 119 15.45 -3.18 -15.05
C SER A 119 15.43 -1.78 -15.68
N VAL A 120 14.22 -1.31 -15.99
CA VAL A 120 13.95 0.06 -16.40
C VAL A 120 12.83 0.60 -15.53
N THR A 121 13.08 1.73 -14.87
CA THR A 121 12.07 2.43 -14.05
C THR A 121 11.52 3.60 -14.83
N PHE A 122 10.21 3.67 -14.98
CA PHE A 122 9.49 4.79 -15.59
C PHE A 122 8.83 5.62 -14.50
N THR A 123 8.88 6.96 -14.65
CA THR A 123 8.29 7.92 -13.70
C THR A 123 7.46 8.93 -14.48
N ILE A 124 6.25 9.23 -14.04
CA ILE A 124 5.42 10.30 -14.59
C ILE A 124 6.08 11.63 -14.24
N GLN A 125 6.62 12.33 -15.24
CA GLN A 125 7.32 13.60 -15.08
C GLN A 125 6.35 14.79 -15.16
N SER A 126 5.48 14.79 -16.19
CA SER A 126 4.52 15.86 -16.39
C SER A 126 3.35 15.41 -17.28
N VAL A 127 2.25 16.14 -17.21
CA VAL A 127 1.09 16.02 -18.10
C VAL A 127 0.78 17.39 -18.67
N SER A 128 0.40 17.45 -19.95
CA SER A 128 0.12 18.73 -20.63
C SER A 128 -1.12 19.44 -20.09
N ASP A 129 -2.11 18.69 -19.58
CA ASP A 129 -3.32 19.23 -18.97
C ASP A 129 -3.12 19.40 -17.46
N GLN A 130 -3.20 20.64 -16.96
CA GLN A 130 -2.98 20.97 -15.54
C GLN A 130 -4.11 20.48 -14.61
N SER A 131 -5.25 20.07 -15.15
CA SER A 131 -6.32 19.43 -14.39
C SER A 131 -6.04 17.96 -14.07
N ILE A 132 -4.99 17.39 -14.68
CA ILE A 132 -4.55 16.02 -14.46
C ILE A 132 -3.33 16.02 -13.53
N VAL A 133 -3.41 15.27 -12.43
CA VAL A 133 -2.37 15.21 -11.41
C VAL A 133 -1.88 13.78 -11.25
N ALA A 134 -0.57 13.58 -11.32
CA ALA A 134 0.04 12.28 -11.04
C ALA A 134 -0.19 11.91 -9.56
N LYS A 135 -0.89 10.78 -9.32
CA LYS A 135 -1.23 10.27 -7.98
C LYS A 135 -1.25 8.74 -8.00
N GLY A 136 -1.03 8.12 -6.85
CA GLY A 136 -0.96 6.65 -6.76
C GLY A 136 0.39 6.14 -7.27
N ASN A 137 0.39 5.12 -8.13
CA ASN A 137 1.61 4.57 -8.73
C ASN A 137 2.19 5.55 -9.75
N THR A 138 2.96 6.53 -9.30
CA THR A 138 3.63 7.50 -10.18
C THR A 138 4.88 6.95 -10.85
N THR A 139 5.32 5.76 -10.43
CA THR A 139 6.44 5.00 -11.00
C THR A 139 6.02 3.58 -11.33
N THR A 140 6.68 2.96 -12.34
CA THR A 140 6.60 1.53 -12.61
C THR A 140 7.97 0.99 -12.98
N ILE A 141 8.26 -0.26 -12.62
CA ILE A 141 9.52 -0.93 -12.90
C ILE A 141 9.28 -2.10 -13.84
N VAL A 142 10.07 -2.18 -14.90
CA VAL A 142 10.09 -3.31 -15.84
C VAL A 142 11.35 -4.11 -15.62
N SER A 143 11.22 -5.33 -15.10
CA SER A 143 12.32 -6.25 -14.82
C SER A 143 12.54 -7.24 -15.97
N PHE A 144 13.80 -7.64 -16.21
CA PHE A 144 14.19 -8.54 -17.30
C PHE A 144 14.19 -10.02 -16.93
N ASN A 145 13.80 -10.36 -15.77
CA ASN A 145 14.02 -11.60 -15.09
C ASN A 145 13.45 -12.88 -15.72
N PRO A 146 14.02 -14.09 -15.65
CA PRO A 146 13.65 -14.95 -14.54
C PRO A 146 14.56 -16.17 -14.28
N ILE A 147 15.67 -16.01 -13.68
CA ILE A 147 16.36 -17.14 -13.05
C ILE A 147 16.34 -16.84 -11.54
N ALA A 148 15.94 -17.86 -10.73
CA ALA A 148 15.88 -17.67 -9.29
C ALA A 148 17.23 -17.24 -8.72
N SER A 149 17.26 -16.08 -8.06
CA SER A 149 18.48 -15.54 -7.45
C SER A 149 19.07 -16.50 -6.43
N LEU A 150 20.40 -16.65 -6.43
CA LEU A 150 21.13 -17.46 -5.46
C LEU A 150 21.36 -16.75 -4.12
N GLY A 151 21.13 -15.43 -4.07
CA GLY A 151 21.30 -14.65 -2.84
C GLY A 151 21.64 -13.19 -3.10
N GLY A 152 21.67 -12.40 -2.04
CA GLY A 152 22.01 -10.98 -2.11
C GLY A 152 21.92 -10.28 -0.78
N THR A 153 22.30 -9.00 -0.79
CA THR A 153 22.08 -8.06 0.34
C THR A 153 21.19 -6.93 -0.14
N ILE A 154 20.09 -6.70 0.55
CA ILE A 154 19.05 -5.77 0.17
C ILE A 154 18.91 -4.67 1.21
N ALA A 155 18.85 -3.43 0.76
CA ALA A 155 18.37 -2.29 1.54
C ALA A 155 16.92 -2.02 1.12
N ALA A 156 15.97 -2.31 1.98
CA ALA A 156 14.56 -2.11 1.64
C ALA A 156 14.20 -0.62 1.63
N GLU A 157 13.57 -0.15 0.55
CA GLU A 157 13.26 1.26 0.26
C GLU A 157 12.05 1.78 1.05
N VAL A 158 12.04 1.54 2.35
CA VAL A 158 10.95 1.96 3.25
C VAL A 158 10.82 3.49 3.33
N GLY A 159 11.92 4.23 3.17
CA GLY A 159 11.90 5.68 3.02
C GLY A 159 12.10 6.47 4.30
N GLY A 160 12.81 5.92 5.28
CA GLY A 160 13.20 6.63 6.50
C GLY A 160 12.17 6.54 7.64
N SER A 161 12.29 7.43 8.62
CA SER A 161 11.56 7.37 9.89
C SER A 161 10.05 7.62 9.80
N THR A 162 9.57 8.17 8.68
CA THR A 162 8.14 8.28 8.38
C THR A 162 7.54 7.03 7.76
N GLN A 163 8.40 6.14 7.25
CA GLN A 163 8.04 4.88 6.59
C GLN A 163 6.93 5.07 5.53
N PRO A 164 7.16 5.94 4.52
CA PRO A 164 6.12 6.29 3.57
C PRO A 164 5.74 5.16 2.64
N ASN A 165 6.61 4.15 2.48
CA ASN A 165 6.43 3.09 1.52
C ASN A 165 6.06 1.75 2.16
N GLN A 166 5.22 1.00 1.47
CA GLN A 166 5.20 -0.46 1.51
C GLN A 166 6.22 -0.96 0.49
N VAL A 167 7.07 -1.90 0.88
CA VAL A 167 8.10 -2.45 -0.01
C VAL A 167 7.88 -3.94 -0.15
N PHE A 168 7.53 -4.36 -1.36
CA PHE A 168 7.39 -5.76 -1.73
C PHE A 168 8.73 -6.28 -2.22
N PHE A 169 9.14 -7.45 -1.78
CA PHE A 169 10.39 -8.09 -2.20
C PHE A 169 10.14 -9.53 -2.64
N ASP A 170 10.70 -9.88 -3.78
CA ASP A 170 10.74 -11.23 -4.34
C ASP A 170 12.18 -11.78 -4.24
N PHE A 171 12.33 -12.86 -3.49
CA PHE A 171 13.62 -13.51 -3.32
C PHE A 171 14.12 -14.12 -4.62
N SER A 172 13.22 -14.68 -5.42
CA SER A 172 13.59 -15.40 -6.66
C SER A 172 14.09 -14.46 -7.73
N SER A 173 13.50 -13.29 -7.88
CA SER A 173 13.92 -12.28 -8.85
C SER A 173 14.96 -11.31 -8.29
N ASN A 174 15.23 -11.36 -6.99
CA ASN A 174 16.04 -10.36 -6.28
C ASN A 174 15.56 -8.92 -6.54
N HIS A 175 14.24 -8.74 -6.59
CA HIS A 175 13.60 -7.49 -6.96
C HIS A 175 12.77 -6.93 -5.82
N GLN A 176 12.83 -5.59 -5.64
CA GLN A 176 11.95 -4.90 -4.72
C GLN A 176 11.15 -3.82 -5.45
N GLN A 177 9.96 -3.57 -4.90
CA GLN A 177 9.06 -2.53 -5.37
C GLN A 177 8.52 -1.76 -4.19
N ALA A 178 8.78 -0.45 -4.17
CA ALA A 178 8.25 0.47 -3.18
C ALA A 178 6.99 1.15 -3.71
N VAL A 179 5.92 1.15 -2.91
CA VAL A 179 4.63 1.77 -3.22
C VAL A 179 4.23 2.66 -2.03
N PRO A 180 3.78 3.92 -2.23
CA PRO A 180 3.29 4.73 -1.14
C PRO A 180 2.18 4.01 -0.37
N ARG A 181 2.34 3.90 0.95
CA ARG A 181 1.42 3.10 1.77
C ARG A 181 0.01 3.67 1.91
N ASP A 182 -0.19 4.94 1.55
CA ASP A 182 -1.47 5.65 1.51
C ASP A 182 -2.07 5.75 0.11
N SER A 183 -1.47 5.06 -0.87
CA SER A 183 -1.96 5.08 -2.26
C SER A 183 -3.30 4.36 -2.44
N TRP A 184 -3.73 3.55 -1.47
CA TRP A 184 -4.94 2.75 -1.52
C TRP A 184 -5.68 2.76 -0.18
N ASP A 185 -6.96 2.39 -0.20
CA ASP A 185 -7.82 2.32 0.98
C ASP A 185 -8.45 0.94 1.17
N LEU A 186 -8.96 0.35 0.10
CA LEU A 186 -9.65 -0.94 0.11
C LEU A 186 -8.96 -1.92 -0.84
N GLY A 187 -8.81 -3.17 -0.41
CA GLY A 187 -8.32 -4.27 -1.24
C GLY A 187 -9.39 -5.35 -1.40
N PHE A 188 -9.81 -5.61 -2.63
CA PHE A 188 -10.87 -6.54 -3.01
C PHE A 188 -10.26 -7.87 -3.42
N TYR A 189 -10.54 -8.92 -2.65
CA TYR A 189 -9.93 -10.24 -2.86
C TYR A 189 -10.30 -10.84 -4.21
N SER A 190 -9.30 -11.29 -4.93
CA SER A 190 -9.45 -11.84 -6.29
C SER A 190 -9.69 -13.35 -6.32
N GLY A 191 -9.63 -14.05 -5.18
CA GLY A 191 -9.94 -15.47 -5.07
C GLY A 191 -11.45 -15.77 -5.08
N ASN A 192 -11.82 -16.97 -4.67
CA ASN A 192 -13.20 -17.45 -4.77
C ASN A 192 -14.17 -16.72 -3.83
N GLU A 193 -13.71 -16.33 -2.63
CA GLU A 193 -14.52 -15.63 -1.63
C GLU A 193 -14.67 -14.14 -2.00
N TYR A 194 -15.73 -13.52 -1.51
CA TYR A 194 -15.98 -12.11 -1.70
C TYR A 194 -15.64 -11.32 -0.44
N ARG A 195 -14.35 -11.08 -0.24
CA ARG A 195 -13.77 -10.41 0.93
C ARG A 195 -13.10 -9.11 0.55
N VAL A 196 -13.10 -8.17 1.49
CA VAL A 196 -12.48 -6.85 1.30
C VAL A 196 -11.66 -6.52 2.53
N ILE A 197 -10.39 -6.19 2.32
CA ILE A 197 -9.47 -5.72 3.35
C ILE A 197 -9.44 -4.20 3.38
N ILE A 198 -9.16 -3.64 4.55
CA ILE A 198 -8.87 -2.21 4.74
C ILE A 198 -7.36 -1.98 4.86
N ASN A 199 -6.92 -0.76 4.59
CA ASN A 199 -5.50 -0.43 4.66
C ASN A 199 -5.00 -0.30 6.11
N GLY A 200 -4.54 -1.41 6.70
CA GLY A 200 -3.96 -1.44 8.03
C GLY A 200 -2.63 -0.68 8.16
N SER A 201 -2.00 -0.28 7.04
CA SER A 201 -0.73 0.46 7.07
C SER A 201 -0.88 1.95 7.36
N ILE A 202 -2.11 2.46 7.38
CA ILE A 202 -2.45 3.85 7.69
C ILE A 202 -3.49 3.98 8.82
N LYS A 203 -3.67 2.93 9.62
CA LYS A 203 -4.62 2.89 10.75
C LYS A 203 -6.09 2.98 10.36
N MET A 204 -6.49 2.48 9.21
CA MET A 204 -7.91 2.42 8.88
C MET A 204 -8.66 1.51 9.85
N ALA A 205 -9.92 1.87 10.10
CA ALA A 205 -10.86 1.09 10.90
C ALA A 205 -12.25 1.18 10.30
N VAL A 206 -13.08 0.15 10.50
CA VAL A 206 -14.40 0.06 9.88
C VAL A 206 -15.42 -0.52 10.86
N LYS A 207 -16.65 0.02 10.85
CA LYS A 207 -17.77 -0.48 11.67
C LYS A 207 -18.98 -0.75 10.81
N LYS A 208 -19.53 -1.94 10.93
CA LYS A 208 -20.80 -2.30 10.30
C LYS A 208 -21.94 -1.49 10.94
N LEU A 209 -22.80 -0.90 10.11
CA LEU A 209 -23.99 -0.17 10.54
C LEU A 209 -25.25 -1.07 10.44
N GLU A 210 -26.31 -0.66 11.11
CA GLU A 210 -27.61 -1.35 11.13
C GLU A 210 -28.52 -0.99 9.93
N THR A 211 -27.92 -0.49 8.85
CA THR A 211 -28.64 -0.08 7.62
C THR A 211 -27.95 -0.63 6.39
N ASN A 212 -28.72 -0.94 5.36
CA ASN A 212 -28.25 -1.28 4.02
C ASN A 212 -28.49 -0.13 3.00
N ASP A 213 -28.99 1.03 3.48
CA ASP A 213 -29.25 2.20 2.66
C ASP A 213 -28.12 3.23 2.82
N ILE A 214 -27.26 3.34 1.82
CA ILE A 214 -26.12 4.26 1.80
C ILE A 214 -26.53 5.74 1.72
N THR A 215 -27.79 6.04 1.37
CA THR A 215 -28.27 7.43 1.30
C THR A 215 -28.58 8.02 2.66
N GLN A 216 -28.65 7.21 3.72
CA GLN A 216 -28.85 7.69 5.08
C GLN A 216 -27.63 8.48 5.56
N VAL A 217 -27.90 9.64 6.19
CA VAL A 217 -26.87 10.43 6.88
C VAL A 217 -26.44 9.67 8.13
N VAL A 218 -25.12 9.58 8.32
CA VAL A 218 -24.50 8.93 9.49
C VAL A 218 -23.50 9.87 10.15
N SER A 219 -23.21 9.62 11.43
CA SER A 219 -22.21 10.38 12.18
C SER A 219 -20.92 9.55 12.34
N SER A 220 -19.80 10.23 12.50
CA SER A 220 -18.54 9.59 12.89
C SER A 220 -18.65 9.00 14.30
N ASP A 221 -17.87 7.96 14.55
CA ASP A 221 -17.77 7.29 15.85
C ASP A 221 -16.27 7.14 16.20
N LEU A 222 -15.79 7.99 17.10
CA LEU A 222 -14.37 8.05 17.48
C LEU A 222 -13.86 6.74 18.14
N SER A 223 -14.74 5.84 18.56
CA SER A 223 -14.34 4.52 19.06
C SER A 223 -13.85 3.60 17.94
N VAL A 224 -14.26 3.87 16.68
CA VAL A 224 -13.82 3.12 15.50
C VAL A 224 -12.43 3.61 15.09
N ALA A 225 -11.41 3.14 15.79
CA ALA A 225 -10.03 3.58 15.62
C ALA A 225 -9.03 2.51 16.07
N VAL A 226 -7.81 2.57 15.52
CA VAL A 226 -6.67 1.73 15.91
C VAL A 226 -5.96 2.33 17.12
N GLY A 227 -5.54 1.49 18.08
CA GLY A 227 -4.72 1.91 19.22
C GLY A 227 -5.48 2.55 20.37
N THR A 228 -6.76 2.22 20.51
CA THR A 228 -7.62 2.70 21.61
C THR A 228 -7.39 1.97 22.94
N PHE A 229 -6.59 0.89 22.92
CA PHE A 229 -6.34 -0.01 24.07
C PHE A 229 -7.61 -0.63 24.65
N VAL A 230 -8.59 -0.91 23.80
CA VAL A 230 -9.85 -1.57 24.10
C VAL A 230 -9.90 -2.85 23.26
N ALA A 231 -9.99 -4.01 23.94
CA ALA A 231 -9.91 -5.32 23.28
C ALA A 231 -11.01 -5.53 22.22
N GLU A 232 -12.21 -5.01 22.48
CA GLU A 232 -13.37 -5.09 21.61
C GLU A 232 -13.15 -4.38 20.27
N ASN A 233 -12.26 -3.39 20.20
CA ASN A 233 -11.97 -2.66 18.97
C ASN A 233 -11.19 -3.48 17.93
N MET A 234 -10.85 -4.73 18.24
CA MET A 234 -10.36 -5.68 17.23
C MET A 234 -11.42 -5.98 16.15
N GLU A 235 -12.70 -5.84 16.43
CA GLU A 235 -13.76 -6.03 15.44
C GLU A 235 -13.74 -4.96 14.32
N TYR A 236 -13.06 -3.82 14.55
CA TYR A 236 -12.98 -2.72 13.60
C TYR A 236 -11.81 -2.82 12.63
N VAL A 237 -10.96 -3.82 12.76
CA VAL A 237 -9.77 -4.04 11.91
C VAL A 237 -9.74 -5.45 11.36
N ASP A 238 -9.05 -5.63 10.23
CA ASP A 238 -8.82 -6.96 9.70
C ASP A 238 -7.99 -7.78 10.69
N HIS A 239 -8.34 -9.06 10.82
CA HIS A 239 -7.61 -9.97 11.69
C HIS A 239 -6.16 -10.08 11.22
N PRO A 240 -5.17 -9.80 12.08
CA PRO A 240 -3.81 -9.56 11.63
C PRO A 240 -3.08 -10.80 11.10
N TYR A 241 -3.61 -12.02 11.29
CA TYR A 241 -2.98 -13.27 10.79
C TYR A 241 -2.96 -13.40 9.26
N GLY A 242 -3.71 -12.54 8.54
CA GLY A 242 -3.81 -12.62 7.08
C GLY A 242 -4.78 -13.69 6.59
N ASN A 243 -5.57 -14.26 7.48
CA ASN A 243 -6.66 -15.15 7.08
C ASN A 243 -7.75 -14.35 6.37
N ILE A 244 -8.01 -14.66 5.12
CA ILE A 244 -8.97 -13.93 4.31
C ILE A 244 -10.40 -13.95 4.87
N SER A 245 -10.77 -14.96 5.64
CA SER A 245 -12.06 -15.01 6.34
C SER A 245 -12.17 -14.06 7.55
N GLY A 246 -11.04 -13.49 7.99
CA GLY A 246 -10.96 -12.60 9.15
C GLY A 246 -11.00 -11.10 8.80
N THR A 247 -11.58 -10.71 7.68
CA THR A 247 -11.74 -9.28 7.32
C THR A 247 -12.80 -8.61 8.21
N ALA A 248 -12.54 -7.35 8.64
CA ALA A 248 -13.49 -6.55 9.41
C ALA A 248 -14.78 -6.26 8.63
N ILE A 249 -14.67 -6.13 7.30
CA ILE A 249 -15.81 -6.15 6.40
C ILE A 249 -16.22 -7.62 6.22
N ALA A 250 -17.45 -7.94 6.59
CA ALA A 250 -18.00 -9.28 6.45
C ALA A 250 -17.99 -9.76 5.00
N GLU A 251 -18.06 -11.07 4.78
CA GLU A 251 -18.19 -11.58 3.40
C GLU A 251 -19.40 -10.98 2.70
N ILE A 252 -19.16 -10.49 1.47
CA ILE A 252 -20.21 -9.84 0.69
C ILE A 252 -21.20 -10.89 0.21
N SER A 253 -22.46 -10.75 0.64
CA SER A 253 -23.55 -11.66 0.26
C SER A 253 -23.89 -11.53 -1.23
N ALA A 254 -24.31 -12.63 -1.84
CA ALA A 254 -24.92 -12.61 -3.18
C ALA A 254 -26.27 -11.87 -3.18
N ASN A 255 -26.94 -11.79 -2.03
CA ASN A 255 -28.16 -11.01 -1.86
C ASN A 255 -27.80 -9.59 -1.41
N ALA A 256 -27.92 -8.60 -2.30
CA ALA A 256 -27.55 -7.20 -2.03
C ALA A 256 -28.32 -6.57 -0.85
N SER A 257 -29.51 -7.12 -0.49
CA SER A 257 -30.27 -6.60 0.67
C SER A 257 -29.66 -6.99 2.02
N GLU A 258 -28.76 -7.96 2.05
CA GLU A 258 -28.04 -8.40 3.25
C GLU A 258 -26.72 -7.65 3.46
N ASN A 259 -26.24 -6.95 2.42
CA ASN A 259 -25.01 -6.17 2.49
C ASN A 259 -25.30 -4.83 3.16
N MET A 260 -24.73 -4.65 4.36
CA MET A 260 -24.93 -3.45 5.17
C MET A 260 -23.97 -2.32 4.74
N VAL A 261 -24.29 -1.13 5.16
CA VAL A 261 -23.41 0.05 5.08
C VAL A 261 -22.33 -0.07 6.18
N TYR A 262 -21.15 0.39 5.87
CA TYR A 262 -20.04 0.48 6.81
C TYR A 262 -19.62 1.93 7.01
N LEU A 263 -19.40 2.31 8.26
CA LEU A 263 -18.71 3.52 8.66
C LEU A 263 -17.20 3.27 8.57
N LEU A 264 -16.51 4.10 7.82
CA LEU A 264 -15.09 3.95 7.54
C LEU A 264 -14.29 5.13 8.10
N ASN A 265 -13.41 4.85 9.05
CA ASN A 265 -12.33 5.75 9.45
C ASN A 265 -11.18 5.55 8.47
N LEU A 266 -10.83 6.59 7.70
CA LEU A 266 -9.80 6.54 6.67
C LEU A 266 -8.37 6.50 7.22
N GLY A 267 -8.21 6.49 8.55
CA GLY A 267 -6.92 6.47 9.23
C GLY A 267 -6.17 7.79 9.14
N ASN A 268 -4.86 7.73 8.99
CA ASN A 268 -3.97 8.88 9.05
C ASN A 268 -3.17 9.05 7.75
N GLU A 269 -2.85 10.30 7.44
CA GLU A 269 -1.87 10.63 6.39
C GLU A 269 -0.48 10.11 6.74
N VAL A 270 0.36 9.99 5.74
CA VAL A 270 1.79 9.74 5.92
C VAL A 270 2.47 11.05 6.26
N PRO A 271 3.17 11.16 7.42
CA PRO A 271 3.87 12.39 7.77
C PRO A 271 5.02 12.68 6.81
N THR A 272 5.26 13.96 6.56
CA THR A 272 6.41 14.42 5.77
C THR A 272 7.62 14.81 6.62
N THR A 273 7.44 14.99 7.92
CA THR A 273 8.51 15.40 8.83
C THR A 273 9.18 14.18 9.44
N PRO A 274 10.48 13.96 9.24
CA PRO A 274 11.22 12.87 9.87
C PRO A 274 11.18 12.95 11.40
N ALA A 275 11.33 11.81 12.05
CA ALA A 275 11.46 11.71 13.51
C ALA A 275 12.89 12.00 13.97
N ALA A 276 13.06 12.20 15.28
CA ALA A 276 14.38 12.23 15.91
C ALA A 276 15.08 10.85 15.76
N ALA A 277 16.41 10.86 15.83
CA ALA A 277 17.23 9.65 15.78
C ALA A 277 16.70 8.56 16.73
N GLY A 278 16.62 7.33 16.26
CA GLY A 278 16.08 6.18 17.00
C GLY A 278 14.55 6.11 17.11
N SER A 279 13.84 7.16 16.69
CA SER A 279 12.37 7.24 16.75
C SER A 279 11.75 7.07 15.36
N VAL A 280 10.41 6.93 15.32
CA VAL A 280 9.61 6.93 14.09
C VAL A 280 8.50 7.96 14.20
N ASN A 281 8.10 8.51 13.06
CA ASN A 281 6.93 9.37 12.90
C ASN A 281 6.05 8.79 11.79
N THR A 282 5.12 7.89 12.12
CA THR A 282 4.38 7.11 11.13
C THR A 282 2.90 7.45 11.04
N SER A 283 2.43 8.48 11.76
CA SER A 283 1.03 8.89 11.75
C SER A 283 0.94 10.41 11.66
N GLY A 284 0.42 10.90 10.55
CA GLY A 284 0.09 12.30 10.31
C GLY A 284 -1.32 12.66 10.74
N GLU A 285 -1.90 13.67 10.11
CA GLU A 285 -3.25 14.13 10.35
C GLU A 285 -4.30 13.07 10.00
N ALA A 286 -5.50 13.21 10.55
CA ALA A 286 -6.59 12.30 10.24
C ALA A 286 -7.12 12.55 8.82
N ARG A 287 -7.30 11.47 8.03
CA ARG A 287 -7.82 11.53 6.65
C ARG A 287 -9.35 11.66 6.58
N GLY A 288 -10.04 11.62 7.72
CA GLY A 288 -11.47 11.79 7.83
C GLY A 288 -12.28 10.50 7.77
N TRP A 289 -13.54 10.63 7.34
CA TRP A 289 -14.53 9.57 7.42
C TRP A 289 -15.33 9.46 6.14
N MET A 290 -15.70 8.22 5.78
CA MET A 290 -16.63 7.92 4.70
C MET A 290 -17.61 6.83 5.12
N LYS A 291 -18.66 6.64 4.34
CA LYS A 291 -19.51 5.45 4.39
C LYS A 291 -19.42 4.71 3.08
N ILE A 292 -19.43 3.39 3.16
CA ILE A 292 -19.36 2.50 2.01
C ILE A 292 -20.42 1.42 2.09
N LYS A 293 -20.82 0.91 0.95
CA LYS A 293 -21.56 -0.34 0.79
C LYS A 293 -20.96 -1.12 -0.37
N ILE A 294 -20.87 -2.43 -0.24
CA ILE A 294 -20.26 -3.28 -1.24
C ILE A 294 -21.28 -4.36 -1.61
N ASP A 295 -21.50 -4.53 -2.90
CA ASP A 295 -22.31 -5.60 -3.47
C ASP A 295 -21.47 -6.46 -4.42
N ARG A 296 -21.94 -7.66 -4.80
CA ARG A 296 -21.31 -8.45 -5.86
C ARG A 296 -21.73 -7.91 -7.23
N SER A 297 -20.80 -7.92 -8.18
CA SER A 297 -21.05 -7.70 -9.60
C SER A 297 -20.81 -9.00 -10.39
N SER A 298 -21.04 -8.98 -11.72
CA SER A 298 -20.86 -10.15 -12.58
C SER A 298 -19.44 -10.69 -12.60
N ASP A 299 -18.45 -9.82 -12.44
CA ASP A 299 -17.01 -10.09 -12.58
C ASP A 299 -16.19 -9.70 -11.35
N GLY A 300 -16.85 -9.27 -10.27
CA GLY A 300 -16.17 -8.85 -9.05
C GLY A 300 -17.08 -8.16 -8.06
N TYR A 301 -16.78 -6.91 -7.76
CA TYR A 301 -17.46 -6.12 -6.73
C TYR A 301 -18.03 -4.83 -7.32
N LYS A 302 -19.11 -4.35 -6.72
CA LYS A 302 -19.62 -3.00 -6.90
C LYS A 302 -19.48 -2.26 -5.57
N LEU A 303 -18.62 -1.27 -5.54
CA LEU A 303 -18.41 -0.38 -4.41
C LEU A 303 -19.28 0.86 -4.56
N LEU A 304 -20.08 1.16 -3.54
CA LEU A 304 -20.80 2.41 -3.36
C LEU A 304 -20.11 3.15 -2.22
N TYR A 305 -19.86 4.45 -2.37
CA TYR A 305 -19.16 5.25 -1.38
C TYR A 305 -19.65 6.70 -1.36
N ALA A 306 -19.62 7.32 -0.17
CA ALA A 306 -20.09 8.70 0.02
C ALA A 306 -19.51 9.33 1.28
N PRO A 307 -19.44 10.68 1.38
CA PRO A 307 -19.31 11.39 2.64
C PRO A 307 -20.43 11.02 3.62
N LEU A 308 -20.21 11.20 4.92
CA LEU A 308 -21.14 10.75 5.96
C LEU A 308 -22.51 11.45 5.88
N ASP A 309 -22.53 12.72 5.52
CA ASP A 309 -23.71 13.59 5.45
C ASP A 309 -24.43 13.56 4.08
N ALA A 310 -23.83 12.92 3.09
CA ALA A 310 -24.40 12.86 1.75
C ALA A 310 -25.62 11.94 1.68
N THR A 311 -26.61 12.33 0.89
CA THR A 311 -27.81 11.54 0.53
C THR A 311 -27.71 10.95 -0.87
N THR A 312 -26.58 11.16 -1.54
CA THR A 312 -26.18 10.58 -2.82
C THR A 312 -24.85 9.85 -2.67
N TYR A 313 -24.50 9.01 -3.62
CA TYR A 313 -23.27 8.24 -3.58
C TYR A 313 -22.65 8.13 -4.98
N SER A 314 -21.35 7.84 -5.01
CA SER A 314 -20.65 7.38 -6.20
C SER A 314 -20.60 5.86 -6.21
N GLU A 315 -20.54 5.25 -7.40
CA GLU A 315 -20.36 3.81 -7.53
C GLU A 315 -19.27 3.48 -8.55
N VAL A 316 -18.61 2.36 -8.32
CA VAL A 316 -17.59 1.81 -9.22
C VAL A 316 -17.62 0.29 -9.19
N THR A 317 -17.40 -0.33 -10.35
CA THR A 317 -17.20 -1.77 -10.47
C THR A 317 -15.71 -2.09 -10.39
N ILE A 318 -15.34 -3.06 -9.55
CA ILE A 318 -13.96 -3.49 -9.33
C ILE A 318 -13.88 -4.97 -9.70
N PRO A 319 -13.26 -5.32 -10.84
CA PRO A 319 -13.13 -6.70 -11.26
C PRO A 319 -12.13 -7.45 -10.40
N LYS A 320 -12.32 -8.76 -10.25
CA LYS A 320 -11.32 -9.65 -9.69
C LYS A 320 -10.15 -9.83 -10.68
N SER A 321 -8.93 -9.72 -10.18
CA SER A 321 -7.73 -9.94 -10.96
C SER A 321 -7.41 -11.44 -11.06
N SER A 322 -6.97 -11.93 -12.21
CA SER A 322 -6.43 -13.28 -12.34
C SER A 322 -4.96 -13.40 -11.88
N SER A 323 -4.22 -12.31 -11.91
CA SER A 323 -2.78 -12.26 -11.63
C SER A 323 -2.40 -11.70 -10.26
N HIS A 324 -3.32 -11.02 -9.53
CA HIS A 324 -3.05 -10.41 -8.23
C HIS A 324 -3.93 -11.03 -7.13
N ASN A 325 -3.50 -10.97 -5.88
CA ASN A 325 -4.32 -11.41 -4.76
C ASN A 325 -5.50 -10.47 -4.51
N PHE A 326 -5.30 -9.18 -4.76
CA PHE A 326 -6.33 -8.15 -4.57
C PHE A 326 -6.38 -7.19 -5.74
N SER A 327 -7.57 -6.65 -6.01
CA SER A 327 -7.76 -5.41 -6.76
C SER A 327 -7.91 -4.28 -5.76
N PHE A 328 -7.10 -3.22 -5.86
CA PHE A 328 -7.10 -2.14 -4.87
C PHE A 328 -7.86 -0.91 -5.37
N PHE A 329 -8.46 -0.18 -4.44
CA PHE A 329 -9.17 1.07 -4.74
C PHE A 329 -8.73 2.17 -3.77
N SER A 330 -8.48 3.35 -4.33
CA SER A 330 -8.24 4.57 -3.57
C SER A 330 -9.51 5.40 -3.50
N LEU A 331 -10.07 5.57 -2.30
CA LEU A 331 -11.24 6.41 -2.06
C LEU A 331 -10.92 7.89 -2.26
N LEU A 332 -9.70 8.33 -1.93
CA LEU A 332 -9.29 9.72 -2.13
C LEU A 332 -9.07 10.06 -3.62
N ASN A 333 -8.49 9.15 -4.37
CA ASN A 333 -8.25 9.33 -5.81
C ASN A 333 -9.41 8.84 -6.67
N GLN A 334 -10.39 8.14 -6.09
CA GLN A 334 -11.59 7.58 -6.74
C GLN A 334 -11.24 6.69 -7.94
N GLN A 335 -10.19 5.87 -7.79
CA GLN A 335 -9.72 5.00 -8.88
C GLN A 335 -9.24 3.64 -8.37
N VAL A 336 -9.28 2.65 -9.25
CA VAL A 336 -8.58 1.39 -9.06
C VAL A 336 -7.08 1.67 -9.20
N VAL A 337 -6.30 1.16 -8.24
CA VAL A 337 -4.83 1.31 -8.20
C VAL A 337 -4.19 -0.06 -8.08
N VAL A 338 -3.00 -0.21 -8.64
CA VAL A 338 -2.20 -1.42 -8.43
C VAL A 338 -1.19 -1.13 -7.33
N VAL A 339 -1.18 -1.97 -6.30
CA VAL A 339 -0.39 -1.80 -5.09
C VAL A 339 0.65 -2.91 -4.96
N GLU A 340 0.18 -4.15 -4.96
CA GLU A 340 1.06 -5.32 -4.91
C GLU A 340 1.51 -5.75 -6.31
N PRO A 341 2.69 -6.34 -6.46
CA PRO A 341 3.07 -7.07 -7.66
C PRO A 341 2.13 -8.24 -7.92
N GLU A 342 2.28 -8.90 -9.06
CA GLU A 342 1.56 -10.15 -9.32
C GLU A 342 1.78 -11.14 -8.17
N LYS A 343 0.77 -11.96 -7.89
CA LYS A 343 0.70 -12.81 -6.68
C LYS A 343 1.89 -13.75 -6.47
N GLU A 344 2.63 -14.08 -7.54
CA GLU A 344 3.82 -14.94 -7.49
C GLU A 344 5.14 -14.14 -7.59
N ALA A 345 5.05 -12.80 -7.71
CA ALA A 345 6.20 -11.91 -7.91
C ALA A 345 6.53 -11.10 -6.64
N TRP A 346 6.16 -11.61 -5.48
CA TRP A 346 6.61 -11.09 -4.20
C TRP A 346 6.41 -12.12 -3.07
N ASP A 347 7.32 -12.10 -2.10
CA ASP A 347 7.33 -13.04 -0.97
C ASP A 347 7.12 -12.36 0.37
N ILE A 348 7.77 -11.21 0.57
CA ILE A 348 7.65 -10.43 1.81
C ILE A 348 7.34 -8.97 1.51
N LYS A 349 6.69 -8.34 2.48
CA LYS A 349 6.34 -6.91 2.42
C LYS A 349 6.77 -6.19 3.69
N PHE A 350 7.62 -5.17 3.55
CA PHE A 350 7.91 -4.22 4.63
C PHE A 350 6.79 -3.18 4.68
N SER A 351 6.28 -2.88 5.86
CA SER A 351 5.20 -1.90 6.04
C SER A 351 5.11 -1.46 7.49
N THR A 352 4.44 -0.35 7.75
CA THR A 352 3.70 -0.16 9.00
C THR A 352 2.49 -1.08 9.00
N PHE A 353 2.01 -1.51 10.14
CA PHE A 353 0.98 -2.54 10.22
C PHE A 353 0.08 -2.40 11.46
N THR A 354 -1.22 -2.57 11.26
CA THR A 354 -2.17 -2.73 12.35
C THR A 354 -2.19 -4.19 12.81
N ASN A 355 -1.66 -4.43 14.00
CA ASN A 355 -1.58 -5.74 14.64
C ASN A 355 -2.42 -5.73 15.93
N GLU A 356 -2.41 -6.81 16.67
CA GLU A 356 -3.04 -6.93 17.99
C GLU A 356 -2.00 -6.97 19.10
N ILE A 357 -2.38 -6.46 20.27
CA ILE A 357 -1.76 -6.77 21.55
C ILE A 357 -2.79 -7.55 22.37
N SER A 358 -2.47 -8.78 22.74
CA SER A 358 -3.38 -9.65 23.47
C SER A 358 -3.95 -8.97 24.72
N GLY A 359 -5.28 -8.89 24.81
CA GLY A 359 -6.01 -8.23 25.88
C GLY A 359 -6.07 -6.69 25.81
N TYR A 360 -5.42 -6.06 24.82
CA TYR A 360 -5.42 -4.60 24.66
C TYR A 360 -5.98 -4.12 23.31
N GLY A 361 -6.32 -5.04 22.40
CA GLY A 361 -6.90 -4.71 21.12
C GLY A 361 -5.88 -4.36 20.04
N SER A 362 -6.32 -3.59 19.04
CA SER A 362 -5.50 -3.22 17.90
C SER A 362 -4.38 -2.25 18.27
N TYR A 363 -3.21 -2.44 17.67
CA TYR A 363 -2.04 -1.60 17.86
C TYR A 363 -1.26 -1.41 16.55
N PHE A 364 -0.69 -0.23 16.36
CA PHE A 364 0.01 0.14 15.14
C PHE A 364 1.51 -0.02 15.30
N TYR A 365 2.10 -0.87 14.47
CA TYR A 365 3.52 -1.19 14.46
C TYR A 365 4.24 -0.49 13.31
N SER A 366 5.46 -0.02 13.58
CA SER A 366 6.47 0.35 12.59
C SER A 366 7.42 -0.82 12.35
N ASP A 367 8.22 -0.76 11.27
CA ASP A 367 9.25 -1.76 10.94
C ASP A 367 8.70 -3.19 11.02
N PHE A 368 7.59 -3.43 10.35
CA PHE A 368 6.92 -4.72 10.36
C PHE A 368 7.09 -5.42 9.01
N VAL A 369 7.23 -6.73 9.03
CA VAL A 369 7.43 -7.53 7.82
C VAL A 369 6.38 -8.62 7.74
N LEU A 370 5.64 -8.64 6.62
CA LEU A 370 4.57 -9.60 6.35
C LEU A 370 5.00 -10.54 5.22
N THR A 371 4.57 -11.79 5.27
CA THR A 371 4.72 -12.74 4.17
C THR A 371 3.51 -12.71 3.25
N ASN A 372 3.70 -13.07 1.98
CA ASN A 372 2.62 -13.32 1.01
C ASN A 372 1.91 -14.65 1.31
N ALA A 373 1.33 -14.75 2.50
CA ALA A 373 0.70 -15.97 2.98
C ALA A 373 -0.48 -16.41 2.10
N VAL A 374 -1.18 -15.46 1.46
CA VAL A 374 -2.31 -15.69 0.54
C VAL A 374 -1.85 -16.46 -0.71
N SER A 375 -0.67 -16.14 -1.24
CA SER A 375 -0.08 -16.85 -2.38
C SER A 375 0.67 -18.14 -1.99
N GLY A 376 0.67 -18.50 -0.71
CA GLY A 376 1.31 -19.75 -0.27
C GLY A 376 2.75 -19.61 0.18
N VAL A 377 3.30 -18.40 0.29
CA VAL A 377 4.61 -18.18 0.93
C VAL A 377 4.54 -18.59 2.39
N ARG A 378 5.55 -19.34 2.86
CA ARG A 378 5.65 -19.86 4.22
C ARG A 378 7.02 -19.57 4.78
N ALA A 379 7.08 -19.22 6.06
CA ALA A 379 8.37 -19.01 6.72
C ALA A 379 8.36 -19.54 8.14
N TYR A 380 9.54 -19.72 8.70
CA TYR A 380 9.71 -19.95 10.12
C TYR A 380 10.97 -19.26 10.64
N LYS A 381 10.93 -18.90 11.91
CA LYS A 381 12.05 -18.29 12.61
C LYS A 381 13.00 -19.37 13.11
N VAL A 382 14.31 -19.11 13.05
CA VAL A 382 15.36 -19.92 13.66
C VAL A 382 16.11 -19.06 14.66
N ASP A 383 16.17 -19.51 15.91
CA ASP A 383 17.03 -18.90 16.94
C ASP A 383 18.40 -19.58 16.90
N GLU A 384 19.47 -18.80 16.67
CA GLU A 384 20.82 -19.32 16.60
C GLU A 384 21.28 -19.89 17.95
N ASN A 385 22.04 -20.96 17.90
CA ASN A 385 22.68 -21.61 19.04
C ASN A 385 24.07 -22.10 18.66
N SER A 386 24.76 -22.84 19.57
CA SER A 386 26.12 -23.31 19.34
C SER A 386 26.29 -24.29 18.17
N SER A 387 25.21 -24.93 17.73
CA SER A 387 25.23 -25.91 16.62
C SER A 387 24.55 -25.40 15.34
N THR A 388 23.68 -24.42 15.44
CA THR A 388 22.89 -23.89 14.34
C THR A 388 23.05 -22.39 14.25
N THR A 389 23.76 -21.91 13.24
CA THR A 389 23.93 -20.47 12.96
C THR A 389 23.51 -20.20 11.51
N TYR A 390 23.24 -18.93 11.19
CA TYR A 390 22.94 -18.54 9.81
C TYR A 390 23.98 -19.06 8.82
N ASN A 391 25.26 -18.93 9.16
CA ASN A 391 26.36 -19.35 8.28
C ASN A 391 26.46 -20.86 8.10
N SER A 392 26.22 -21.64 9.16
CA SER A 392 26.31 -23.10 9.12
C SER A 392 25.07 -23.78 8.58
N PHE A 393 23.91 -23.10 8.55
CA PHE A 393 22.63 -23.67 8.12
C PHE A 393 22.63 -23.95 6.61
N THR A 394 22.32 -25.19 6.25
CA THR A 394 22.32 -25.70 4.87
C THR A 394 20.99 -26.35 4.52
N THR A 395 20.86 -26.85 3.30
CA THR A 395 19.67 -27.60 2.84
C THR A 395 19.34 -28.81 3.72
N SER A 396 20.36 -29.45 4.31
CA SER A 396 20.17 -30.61 5.20
C SER A 396 19.56 -30.27 6.57
N ASP A 397 19.59 -29.00 6.95
CA ASP A 397 19.08 -28.51 8.23
C ASP A 397 17.62 -28.05 8.14
N ILE A 398 17.04 -28.05 6.93
CA ILE A 398 15.66 -27.58 6.70
C ILE A 398 14.68 -28.59 7.35
N ASP A 399 13.89 -28.09 8.30
CA ASP A 399 12.73 -28.82 8.78
C ASP A 399 11.47 -28.46 7.95
N HIS A 400 11.21 -29.28 6.94
CA HIS A 400 10.07 -29.08 6.04
C HIS A 400 8.71 -29.15 6.76
N SER A 401 8.63 -29.76 7.95
CA SER A 401 7.37 -29.84 8.72
C SER A 401 6.96 -28.47 9.27
N LEU A 402 7.92 -27.61 9.56
CA LEU A 402 7.67 -26.27 10.09
C LEU A 402 6.91 -25.37 9.11
N PHE A 403 7.05 -25.58 7.79
CA PHE A 403 6.26 -24.85 6.79
C PHE A 403 4.75 -25.15 6.83
N ASN A 404 4.34 -26.23 7.46
CA ASN A 404 2.94 -26.65 7.57
C ASN A 404 2.26 -26.20 8.86
N THR A 405 3.00 -25.57 9.77
CA THR A 405 2.46 -25.07 11.04
C THR A 405 1.52 -23.87 10.84
N GLU A 406 0.60 -23.63 11.77
CA GLU A 406 -0.24 -22.44 11.73
C GLU A 406 0.59 -21.16 11.83
N MET A 407 1.70 -21.21 12.56
CA MET A 407 2.65 -20.08 12.64
C MET A 407 3.27 -19.75 11.29
N ALA A 408 3.61 -20.75 10.46
CA ALA A 408 4.16 -20.51 9.13
C ALA A 408 3.13 -19.98 8.12
N LYS A 409 1.84 -20.19 8.41
CA LYS A 409 0.72 -19.66 7.62
C LYS A 409 0.33 -18.24 8.03
N ASP A 410 0.74 -17.80 9.22
CA ASP A 410 0.50 -16.44 9.71
C ASP A 410 1.40 -15.46 8.97
N GLN A 411 0.81 -14.48 8.29
CA GLN A 411 1.59 -13.47 7.55
C GLN A 411 2.59 -12.70 8.43
N ARG A 412 2.43 -12.73 9.76
CA ARG A 412 3.27 -12.05 10.75
C ARG A 412 4.44 -12.91 11.25
N VAL A 413 4.69 -14.08 10.69
CA VAL A 413 5.74 -14.99 11.17
C VAL A 413 7.11 -14.32 11.28
N ILE A 414 7.43 -13.40 10.39
CA ILE A 414 8.57 -12.49 10.48
C ILE A 414 8.23 -11.33 11.42
N GLY A 415 7.20 -10.57 11.06
CA GLY A 415 6.59 -9.54 11.89
C GLY A 415 7.59 -8.53 12.46
N SER A 416 7.66 -8.47 13.78
CA SER A 416 8.66 -7.74 14.57
C SER A 416 9.71 -8.65 15.21
N ASN A 417 9.76 -9.95 14.86
CA ASN A 417 10.61 -10.96 15.51
C ASN A 417 12.11 -10.84 15.16
N TRP A 418 12.50 -9.82 14.43
CA TRP A 418 13.88 -9.55 14.02
C TRP A 418 14.51 -8.37 14.77
N ARG A 419 13.72 -7.64 15.59
CA ARG A 419 14.19 -6.45 16.31
C ARG A 419 13.44 -6.22 17.61
N SER A 420 14.03 -5.42 18.51
CA SER A 420 13.36 -4.78 19.65
C SER A 420 13.25 -3.27 19.43
N THR A 421 12.32 -2.63 20.11
CA THR A 421 12.20 -1.17 20.17
C THR A 421 12.51 -0.61 21.56
N GLN A 422 12.64 -1.48 22.57
CA GLN A 422 12.97 -1.11 23.95
C GLN A 422 13.81 -2.24 24.62
N PRO A 423 15.14 -2.15 24.60
CA PRO A 423 15.97 -1.19 23.87
C PRO A 423 15.80 -1.34 22.34
N LEU A 424 16.16 -0.27 21.60
CA LEU A 424 16.17 -0.34 20.13
C LEU A 424 17.38 -1.15 19.68
N GLU A 425 17.15 -2.35 19.20
CA GLU A 425 18.20 -3.27 18.77
C GLU A 425 17.74 -4.24 17.68
N LEU A 426 18.68 -4.68 16.87
CA LEU A 426 18.55 -5.78 15.94
C LEU A 426 18.85 -7.09 16.68
N TYR A 427 18.02 -8.13 16.47
CA TYR A 427 18.33 -9.46 17.01
C TYR A 427 19.40 -10.15 16.16
N ASN A 428 20.63 -10.21 16.68
CA ASN A 428 21.77 -10.78 15.96
C ASN A 428 21.79 -12.32 15.93
N ASN A 429 20.96 -12.94 16.74
CA ASN A 429 20.86 -14.39 16.91
C ASN A 429 19.58 -14.99 16.27
N VAL A 430 18.98 -14.30 15.33
CA VAL A 430 17.74 -14.73 14.67
C VAL A 430 17.90 -14.65 13.16
N PHE A 431 17.45 -15.70 12.47
CA PHE A 431 17.25 -15.69 11.04
C PHE A 431 15.93 -16.41 10.67
N PHE A 432 15.55 -16.36 9.43
CA PHE A 432 14.33 -16.96 8.93
C PHE A 432 14.62 -17.89 7.76
N VAL A 433 13.83 -18.95 7.65
CA VAL A 433 13.80 -19.83 6.48
C VAL A 433 12.45 -19.64 5.81
N LEU A 434 12.45 -19.30 4.53
CA LEU A 434 11.27 -18.99 3.75
C LEU A 434 11.19 -19.94 2.55
N LYS A 435 9.98 -20.42 2.28
CA LYS A 435 9.61 -21.12 1.06
C LYS A 435 8.67 -20.23 0.27
N ASP A 436 9.06 -19.86 -0.97
CA ASP A 436 8.24 -19.08 -1.89
C ASP A 436 7.09 -19.90 -2.47
N ALA A 437 6.22 -19.25 -3.25
CA ALA A 437 5.08 -19.89 -3.90
C ALA A 437 5.49 -20.93 -4.97
N ALA A 438 6.67 -20.77 -5.58
CA ALA A 438 7.23 -21.70 -6.57
C ALA A 438 7.94 -22.90 -5.92
N GLY A 439 8.15 -22.87 -4.59
CA GLY A 439 8.79 -23.95 -3.82
C GLY A 439 10.28 -23.75 -3.59
N ASN A 440 10.89 -22.65 -4.05
CA ASN A 440 12.28 -22.34 -3.70
C ASN A 440 12.39 -22.03 -2.21
N ILE A 441 13.50 -22.38 -1.60
CA ILE A 441 13.74 -22.15 -0.17
C ILE A 441 14.95 -21.24 -0.01
N TYR A 442 14.77 -20.23 0.84
CA TYR A 442 15.78 -19.21 1.17
C TYR A 442 15.98 -19.16 2.68
N LYS A 443 17.19 -18.89 3.12
CA LYS A 443 17.47 -18.37 4.45
C LYS A 443 17.79 -16.88 4.35
N PHE A 444 17.33 -16.07 5.30
CA PHE A 444 17.65 -14.65 5.34
C PHE A 444 17.74 -14.13 6.77
N LYS A 445 18.57 -13.10 6.94
CA LYS A 445 18.87 -12.48 8.23
C LYS A 445 18.90 -10.97 8.09
N PHE A 446 18.28 -10.27 9.00
CA PHE A 446 18.39 -8.80 9.05
C PHE A 446 19.77 -8.38 9.53
N THR A 447 20.35 -7.40 8.86
CA THR A 447 21.71 -6.89 9.12
C THR A 447 21.70 -5.43 9.56
N GLN A 448 20.58 -4.72 9.38
CA GLN A 448 20.42 -3.33 9.77
C GLN A 448 18.96 -3.02 10.11
N LEU A 449 18.73 -2.19 11.13
CA LEU A 449 17.41 -1.65 11.50
C LEU A 449 17.30 -0.15 11.21
N GLN A 450 18.40 0.58 11.40
CA GLN A 450 18.48 2.02 11.25
C GLN A 450 19.73 2.41 10.48
N ASP A 451 19.75 3.57 9.86
CA ASP A 451 20.94 4.10 9.20
C ASP A 451 22.08 4.25 10.23
N THR A 452 23.25 3.72 9.91
CA THR A 452 24.39 3.68 10.85
C THR A 452 25.07 5.02 11.06
N SER A 453 24.86 5.99 10.17
CA SER A 453 25.47 7.31 10.23
C SER A 453 24.59 8.34 10.95
N THR A 454 23.29 8.25 10.77
CA THR A 454 22.30 9.19 11.31
C THR A 454 21.52 8.64 12.49
N ASN A 455 21.54 7.32 12.71
CA ASN A 455 20.66 6.58 13.60
C ASN A 455 19.15 6.77 13.28
N GLU A 456 18.82 7.15 12.06
CA GLU A 456 17.44 7.24 11.61
C GLU A 456 16.86 5.84 11.34
N ARG A 457 15.64 5.57 11.82
CA ARG A 457 14.90 4.34 11.55
C ARG A 457 14.29 4.34 10.15
N GLY A 458 13.83 3.16 9.68
CA GLY A 458 13.22 2.99 8.37
C GLY A 458 14.24 2.77 7.24
N PHE A 459 15.43 2.24 7.58
CA PHE A 459 16.47 1.80 6.64
C PHE A 459 16.88 0.35 6.90
N PRO A 460 15.93 -0.60 6.91
CA PRO A 460 16.24 -1.99 7.16
C PRO A 460 17.08 -2.58 6.02
N LYS A 461 18.06 -3.42 6.39
CA LYS A 461 18.79 -4.26 5.45
C LYS A 461 18.73 -5.71 5.88
N PHE A 462 18.77 -6.59 4.92
CA PHE A 462 18.88 -8.03 5.15
C PHE A 462 19.75 -8.67 4.08
N GLU A 463 20.33 -9.80 4.41
CA GLU A 463 21.02 -10.69 3.47
C GLU A 463 20.26 -11.99 3.35
N TYR A 464 20.36 -12.64 2.20
CA TYR A 464 19.71 -13.93 1.97
C TYR A 464 20.53 -14.84 1.06
N VAL A 465 20.25 -16.13 1.16
CA VAL A 465 20.87 -17.17 0.35
C VAL A 465 19.79 -18.20 0.01
N LYS A 466 19.76 -18.65 -1.25
CA LYS A 466 18.95 -19.79 -1.69
C LYS A 466 19.57 -21.09 -1.14
N LEU A 467 18.73 -21.97 -0.58
CA LEU A 467 19.12 -23.27 -0.04
C LEU A 467 18.87 -24.40 -1.04
#